data_fcde9f43f4d8cee7324db58ee44e9e16
#
_entry.id   fcde9f43f4d8cee7324db58ee44e9e16
#
_cell.length_a   1.000
_cell.length_b   1.000
_cell.length_c   1.000
_cell.angle_alpha   90.00
_cell.angle_beta   90.00
_cell.angle_gamma   90.00
#
_symmetry.space_group_name_H-M   'P 1'
#
loop_
_entity.id
_entity.type
_entity.pdbx_description
1 polymer ?
#
loop_
_entity_poly.entity_id
_entity_poly.type
_entity_poly.pdbx_seq_one_letter_code
_entity_poly.pdbx_strand_id
1 'polypeptide(L)'
;MTQNEIIRLYVIQSAVEGKCTVRQAADRLTLSTRRIKQLKKEFTLQGASAIIHGNANRSSPKKLQDALVQEIVEIYNRDFTDCNFTHFQEILSTCFGIEIAYTSLHRLLKANGIKSPKSRRKKRKVHKTRERRPAEGMLLQADATPFAWFGGEEKFSLHGFIDDATGKVTGAYLCKNECLLGYLEVLRQTLTNFGIPQALYPDRHSVFFVNSKKEDDLSIEEQLTGINKKTTQFGRIIDRLGIDMFPAHSPQAKGRVERLWNTLQSRLPVELRMAGISTCKEANSFLLEYLPQFNRKFGAEPKESFSAFVPVPSSCDLDRLLSVELTRSLSRGSTVSISNKTFLIEQDAFLAGTKVTILLSEKYGLRALINGAFYPVRCLDDLTNKTQGPIRTGEIPRVVLELLHAYLLKESKAG
;
A
#
# COMPACT_ATOMS: atom_id res chain seq x y z
N MET A 1 -5.75 11.17 -47.99
CA MET A 1 -7.06 11.84 -47.94
C MET A 1 -7.95 11.11 -46.96
N THR A 2 -8.70 11.85 -46.15
CA THR A 2 -9.73 11.28 -45.25
C THR A 2 -10.99 10.94 -46.03
N GLN A 3 -11.86 10.08 -45.48
CA GLN A 3 -13.13 9.71 -46.13
C GLN A 3 -14.01 10.93 -46.48
N ASN A 4 -14.02 11.95 -45.62
CA ASN A 4 -14.72 13.21 -45.89
C ASN A 4 -14.10 14.02 -47.03
N GLU A 5 -12.77 14.00 -47.18
CA GLU A 5 -12.08 14.64 -48.30
C GLU A 5 -12.36 13.92 -49.61
N ILE A 6 -12.45 12.60 -49.62
CA ILE A 6 -12.84 11.79 -50.81
C ILE A 6 -14.26 12.13 -51.25
N ILE A 7 -15.21 12.19 -50.31
CA ILE A 7 -16.59 12.58 -50.61
C ILE A 7 -16.63 14.00 -51.17
N ARG A 8 -15.91 14.95 -50.56
CA ARG A 8 -15.80 16.33 -51.03
C ARG A 8 -15.22 16.39 -52.45
N LEU A 9 -14.16 15.65 -52.70
CA LEU A 9 -13.53 15.54 -54.04
C LEU A 9 -14.55 15.13 -55.08
N TYR A 10 -15.27 13.99 -54.84
CA TYR A 10 -16.26 13.49 -55.76
C TYR A 10 -17.38 14.48 -56.06
N VAL A 11 -17.95 15.14 -55.04
CA VAL A 11 -19.01 16.11 -55.21
C VAL A 11 -18.53 17.36 -55.96
N ILE A 12 -17.34 17.91 -55.67
CA ILE A 12 -16.80 19.07 -56.36
C ILE A 12 -16.43 18.73 -57.82
N GLN A 13 -15.83 17.56 -58.06
CA GLN A 13 -15.59 17.08 -59.43
C GLN A 13 -16.90 16.96 -60.25
N SER A 14 -17.95 16.33 -59.67
CA SER A 14 -19.25 16.25 -60.33
C SER A 14 -19.85 17.61 -60.60
N ALA A 15 -19.62 18.60 -59.71
CA ALA A 15 -20.08 19.95 -59.94
C ALA A 15 -19.28 20.66 -61.03
N VAL A 16 -17.96 20.40 -61.19
CA VAL A 16 -17.14 20.94 -62.27
C VAL A 16 -17.56 20.34 -63.63
N GLU A 17 -17.81 19.04 -63.65
CA GLU A 17 -18.25 18.30 -64.85
C GLU A 17 -19.72 18.58 -65.24
N GLY A 18 -20.41 19.45 -64.49
CA GLY A 18 -21.83 19.80 -64.79
C GLY A 18 -22.86 18.72 -64.41
N LYS A 19 -22.46 17.60 -63.77
CA LYS A 19 -23.32 16.52 -63.33
C LYS A 19 -24.19 16.87 -62.12
N CYS A 20 -23.85 17.92 -61.37
CA CYS A 20 -24.68 18.46 -60.33
C CYS A 20 -24.58 19.98 -60.26
N THR A 21 -25.66 20.62 -59.78
CA THR A 21 -25.69 22.10 -59.61
C THR A 21 -24.90 22.51 -58.37
N VAL A 22 -24.44 23.78 -58.35
CA VAL A 22 -23.77 24.38 -57.20
C VAL A 22 -24.62 24.30 -55.93
N ARG A 23 -25.96 24.39 -56.07
CA ARG A 23 -26.93 24.29 -54.93
C ARG A 23 -26.98 22.86 -54.39
N GLN A 24 -27.08 21.89 -55.27
CA GLN A 24 -27.04 20.46 -54.88
C GLN A 24 -25.73 20.06 -54.23
N ALA A 25 -24.58 20.56 -54.73
CA ALA A 25 -23.29 20.33 -54.14
C ALA A 25 -23.16 20.97 -52.73
N ALA A 26 -23.76 22.18 -52.55
CA ALA A 26 -23.81 22.89 -51.30
C ALA A 26 -24.61 22.10 -50.24
N ASP A 27 -25.78 21.60 -50.63
CA ASP A 27 -26.66 20.80 -49.75
C ASP A 27 -25.97 19.45 -49.36
N ARG A 28 -25.35 18.74 -50.32
CA ARG A 28 -24.63 17.47 -50.05
C ARG A 28 -23.44 17.63 -49.12
N LEU A 29 -22.70 18.73 -49.25
CA LEU A 29 -21.50 18.97 -48.45
C LEU A 29 -21.76 19.84 -47.21
N THR A 30 -23.02 20.29 -47.00
CA THR A 30 -23.37 21.21 -45.91
C THR A 30 -22.51 22.47 -45.91
N LEU A 31 -22.21 23.01 -47.10
CA LEU A 31 -21.39 24.20 -47.34
C LEU A 31 -22.21 25.28 -48.00
N SER A 32 -21.76 26.54 -47.85
CA SER A 32 -22.40 27.65 -48.58
C SER A 32 -22.15 27.55 -50.10
N THR A 33 -23.08 28.02 -50.91
CA THR A 33 -22.91 28.13 -52.39
C THR A 33 -21.70 28.94 -52.79
N ARG A 34 -21.38 29.97 -52.03
CA ARG A 34 -20.14 30.75 -52.19
C ARG A 34 -18.90 29.87 -52.04
N ARG A 35 -18.84 29.02 -51.01
CA ARG A 35 -17.67 28.12 -50.80
C ARG A 35 -17.58 27.05 -51.87
N ILE A 36 -18.71 26.54 -52.39
CA ILE A 36 -18.70 25.60 -53.51
C ILE A 36 -18.16 26.26 -54.77
N LYS A 37 -18.58 27.50 -55.13
CA LYS A 37 -18.01 28.22 -56.27
C LYS A 37 -16.51 28.44 -56.13
N GLN A 38 -16.04 28.77 -54.95
CA GLN A 38 -14.61 28.90 -54.67
C GLN A 38 -13.87 27.57 -54.84
N LEU A 39 -14.37 26.47 -54.25
CA LEU A 39 -13.76 25.13 -54.36
C LEU A 39 -13.79 24.65 -55.82
N LYS A 40 -14.82 24.95 -56.62
CA LYS A 40 -14.79 24.69 -58.08
C LYS A 40 -13.66 25.38 -58.80
N LYS A 41 -13.44 26.68 -58.53
CA LYS A 41 -12.36 27.48 -59.13
C LYS A 41 -10.99 26.93 -58.68
N GLU A 42 -10.82 26.66 -57.39
CA GLU A 42 -9.59 26.05 -56.81
C GLU A 42 -9.32 24.70 -57.43
N PHE A 43 -10.32 23.84 -57.57
CA PHE A 43 -10.21 22.50 -58.17
C PHE A 43 -9.83 22.56 -59.66
N THR A 44 -10.38 23.48 -60.41
CA THR A 44 -10.02 23.69 -61.84
C THR A 44 -8.58 24.11 -62.01
N LEU A 45 -8.02 24.87 -61.06
CA LEU A 45 -6.63 25.34 -61.08
C LEU A 45 -5.62 24.33 -60.54
N GLN A 46 -5.97 23.64 -59.45
CA GLN A 46 -5.03 22.86 -58.64
C GLN A 46 -5.38 21.37 -58.57
N GLY A 47 -6.49 20.93 -59.21
CA GLY A 47 -6.96 19.57 -59.14
C GLY A 47 -7.35 19.09 -57.75
N ALA A 48 -7.14 17.82 -57.51
CA ALA A 48 -7.51 17.19 -56.23
C ALA A 48 -6.83 17.77 -54.98
N SER A 49 -5.69 18.47 -55.13
CA SER A 49 -4.96 19.12 -54.04
C SER A 49 -5.75 20.26 -53.40
N ALA A 50 -6.62 20.93 -54.17
CA ALA A 50 -7.48 22.01 -53.68
C ALA A 50 -8.51 21.57 -52.62
N ILE A 51 -8.82 20.25 -52.56
CA ILE A 51 -9.77 19.68 -51.62
C ILE A 51 -9.16 19.43 -50.24
N ILE A 52 -7.84 19.26 -50.19
CA ILE A 52 -7.11 19.05 -48.96
C ILE A 52 -7.00 20.39 -48.24
N HIS A 53 -7.41 20.40 -46.95
CA HIS A 53 -7.33 21.62 -46.15
C HIS A 53 -5.87 22.11 -46.04
N GLY A 54 -5.61 23.40 -46.28
CA GLY A 54 -4.23 23.94 -46.30
C GLY A 54 -3.41 23.75 -45.02
N ASN A 55 -4.09 23.44 -43.89
CA ASN A 55 -3.45 23.03 -42.64
C ASN A 55 -3.29 21.52 -42.52
N ALA A 56 -3.81 20.70 -43.45
CA ALA A 56 -3.55 19.28 -43.47
C ALA A 56 -2.06 19.06 -43.68
N ASN A 57 -1.43 18.23 -42.89
CA ASN A 57 0.02 17.95 -42.93
C ASN A 57 0.93 19.09 -42.44
N ARG A 58 0.39 20.21 -41.93
CA ARG A 58 1.24 21.24 -41.32
C ARG A 58 1.70 20.75 -39.94
N SER A 59 3.02 20.68 -39.73
CA SER A 59 3.60 20.39 -38.42
C SER A 59 3.13 21.40 -37.38
N SER A 60 2.64 20.96 -36.27
CA SER A 60 2.32 21.86 -35.15
C SER A 60 3.60 22.52 -34.66
N PRO A 61 3.62 23.84 -34.40
CA PRO A 61 4.79 24.50 -33.78
C PRO A 61 5.12 23.93 -32.39
N LYS A 62 4.17 23.21 -31.76
CA LYS A 62 4.35 22.50 -30.49
C LYS A 62 4.71 21.02 -30.68
N LYS A 63 5.09 20.58 -31.91
CA LYS A 63 5.56 19.19 -32.12
C LYS A 63 6.87 19.02 -31.36
N LEU A 64 6.94 17.94 -30.56
CA LEU A 64 8.17 17.52 -29.89
C LEU A 64 9.25 17.23 -30.92
N GLN A 65 10.49 17.59 -30.62
CA GLN A 65 11.65 17.26 -31.46
C GLN A 65 11.78 15.72 -31.54
N ASP A 66 12.10 15.19 -32.69
CA ASP A 66 12.19 13.76 -32.93
C ASP A 66 13.30 13.12 -32.06
N ALA A 67 14.40 13.86 -31.77
CA ALA A 67 15.46 13.43 -30.85
C ALA A 67 14.91 13.20 -29.42
N LEU A 68 14.11 14.15 -28.89
CA LEU A 68 13.50 14.01 -27.57
C LEU A 68 12.49 12.85 -27.51
N VAL A 69 11.77 12.61 -28.61
CA VAL A 69 10.85 11.46 -28.72
C VAL A 69 11.61 10.15 -28.59
N GLN A 70 12.74 10.02 -29.31
CA GLN A 70 13.60 8.83 -29.24
C GLN A 70 14.17 8.62 -27.84
N GLU A 71 14.69 9.66 -27.22
CA GLU A 71 15.22 9.64 -25.87
C GLU A 71 14.18 9.13 -24.86
N ILE A 72 12.95 9.67 -24.87
CA ILE A 72 11.87 9.22 -23.98
C ILE A 72 11.53 7.73 -24.19
N VAL A 73 11.50 7.28 -25.45
CA VAL A 73 11.20 5.88 -25.78
C VAL A 73 12.31 4.95 -25.32
N GLU A 74 13.57 5.36 -25.48
CA GLU A 74 14.75 4.59 -25.03
C GLU A 74 14.78 4.47 -23.51
N ILE A 75 14.57 5.57 -22.78
CA ILE A 75 14.47 5.56 -21.29
C ILE A 75 13.37 4.59 -20.85
N TYR A 76 12.17 4.67 -21.48
CA TYR A 76 11.06 3.79 -21.11
C TYR A 76 11.39 2.32 -21.35
N ASN A 77 11.91 1.98 -22.52
CA ASN A 77 12.18 0.58 -22.90
C ASN A 77 13.35 -0.02 -22.11
N ARG A 78 14.33 0.79 -21.71
CA ARG A 78 15.48 0.33 -20.94
C ARG A 78 15.12 0.03 -19.50
N ASP A 79 14.41 0.95 -18.81
CA ASP A 79 14.32 0.90 -17.36
C ASP A 79 12.86 0.88 -16.80
N PHE A 80 11.83 1.21 -17.61
CA PHE A 80 10.50 1.52 -17.10
C PHE A 80 9.35 0.78 -17.79
N THR A 81 9.60 -0.38 -18.40
CA THR A 81 8.57 -1.15 -19.13
C THR A 81 7.40 -1.61 -18.26
N ASP A 82 7.62 -1.75 -16.95
CA ASP A 82 6.62 -2.09 -15.93
C ASP A 82 5.94 -0.86 -15.31
N CYS A 83 6.43 0.35 -15.63
CA CYS A 83 5.92 1.59 -15.08
C CYS A 83 4.67 2.07 -15.82
N ASN A 84 3.63 2.47 -15.09
CA ASN A 84 2.47 3.10 -15.71
C ASN A 84 2.80 4.53 -16.19
N PHE A 85 2.17 4.97 -17.28
CA PHE A 85 2.52 6.23 -17.96
C PHE A 85 2.38 7.49 -17.10
N THR A 86 1.49 7.50 -16.11
CA THR A 86 1.38 8.64 -15.16
C THR A 86 2.59 8.70 -14.26
N HIS A 87 3.03 7.55 -13.73
CA HIS A 87 4.23 7.47 -12.89
C HIS A 87 5.50 7.78 -13.71
N PHE A 88 5.57 7.24 -14.93
CA PHE A 88 6.68 7.53 -15.82
C PHE A 88 6.80 9.04 -16.18
N GLN A 89 5.66 9.72 -16.38
CA GLN A 89 5.67 11.18 -16.57
C GLN A 89 6.32 11.92 -15.39
N GLU A 90 6.01 11.49 -14.18
CA GLU A 90 6.57 12.09 -12.97
C GLU A 90 8.08 11.84 -12.88
N ILE A 91 8.52 10.62 -13.19
CA ILE A 91 9.93 10.25 -13.22
C ILE A 91 10.69 11.07 -14.29
N LEU A 92 10.11 11.26 -15.47
CA LEU A 92 10.69 12.11 -16.51
C LEU A 92 10.93 13.54 -16.01
N SER A 93 9.94 14.12 -15.32
CA SER A 93 10.06 15.46 -14.74
C SER A 93 11.10 15.50 -13.61
N THR A 94 11.02 14.56 -12.64
CA THR A 94 11.86 14.64 -11.43
C THR A 94 13.30 14.16 -11.62
N CYS A 95 13.52 13.12 -12.44
CA CYS A 95 14.83 12.49 -12.58
C CYS A 95 15.57 12.89 -13.87
N PHE A 96 14.82 13.23 -14.93
CA PHE A 96 15.41 13.54 -16.24
C PHE A 96 15.21 15.01 -16.64
N GLY A 97 14.46 15.81 -15.87
CA GLY A 97 14.18 17.22 -16.20
C GLY A 97 13.31 17.40 -17.46
N ILE A 98 12.64 16.34 -17.92
CA ILE A 98 11.80 16.36 -19.11
C ILE A 98 10.35 16.66 -18.75
N GLU A 99 9.91 17.89 -19.04
CA GLU A 99 8.52 18.31 -18.81
C GLU A 99 7.64 17.98 -20.01
N ILE A 100 6.72 17.05 -19.86
CA ILE A 100 5.80 16.63 -20.91
C ILE A 100 4.38 16.44 -20.37
N ALA A 101 3.37 16.95 -21.08
CA ALA A 101 1.98 16.72 -20.70
C ALA A 101 1.60 15.23 -20.88
N TYR A 102 0.82 14.68 -19.95
CA TYR A 102 0.39 13.28 -19.98
C TYR A 102 -0.23 12.84 -21.32
N THR A 103 -1.06 13.69 -21.92
CA THR A 103 -1.70 13.39 -23.21
C THR A 103 -0.69 13.28 -24.36
N SER A 104 0.37 14.09 -24.32
CA SER A 104 1.46 14.05 -25.29
C SER A 104 2.31 12.80 -25.11
N LEU A 105 2.71 12.50 -23.88
CA LEU A 105 3.45 11.28 -23.53
C LEU A 105 2.67 10.02 -23.91
N HIS A 106 1.38 9.96 -23.59
CA HIS A 106 0.52 8.82 -23.93
C HIS A 106 0.43 8.60 -25.45
N ARG A 107 0.28 9.68 -26.24
CA ARG A 107 0.25 9.61 -27.72
C ARG A 107 1.59 9.16 -28.28
N LEU A 108 2.68 9.70 -27.75
CA LEU A 108 4.05 9.37 -28.14
C LEU A 108 4.34 7.89 -27.92
N LEU A 109 4.15 7.39 -26.71
CA LEU A 109 4.42 5.99 -26.38
C LEU A 109 3.51 5.03 -27.18
N LYS A 110 2.23 5.38 -27.34
CA LYS A 110 1.31 4.59 -28.16
C LYS A 110 1.67 4.58 -29.63
N ALA A 111 2.13 5.70 -30.21
CA ALA A 111 2.59 5.77 -31.60
C ALA A 111 3.82 4.89 -31.86
N ASN A 112 4.65 4.68 -30.83
CA ASN A 112 5.80 3.78 -30.84
C ASN A 112 5.45 2.34 -30.42
N GLY A 113 4.16 1.96 -30.40
CA GLY A 113 3.70 0.59 -30.12
C GLY A 113 3.71 0.19 -28.64
N ILE A 114 4.09 1.10 -27.74
CA ILE A 114 4.19 0.85 -26.31
C ILE A 114 2.79 0.92 -25.66
N LYS A 115 2.47 -0.11 -24.86
CA LYS A 115 1.21 -0.18 -24.11
C LYS A 115 1.48 0.02 -22.63
N SER A 116 0.66 0.83 -21.95
CA SER A 116 0.75 0.94 -20.51
C SER A 116 0.44 -0.38 -19.81
N PRO A 117 1.23 -0.82 -18.81
CA PRO A 117 0.96 -2.04 -18.03
C PRO A 117 -0.41 -1.97 -17.35
N LYS A 118 -0.87 -0.76 -17.02
CA LYS A 118 -2.18 -0.53 -16.41
C LYS A 118 -3.25 -0.36 -17.49
N SER A 119 -3.82 -1.49 -17.95
CA SER A 119 -4.92 -1.44 -18.90
C SER A 119 -6.22 -0.89 -18.27
N ARG A 120 -7.03 -0.17 -19.06
CA ARG A 120 -8.38 0.20 -18.63
C ARG A 120 -9.22 -1.05 -18.39
N ARG A 121 -9.73 -1.22 -17.17
CA ARG A 121 -10.70 -2.27 -16.87
C ARG A 121 -11.98 -2.08 -17.69
N LYS A 122 -12.54 -3.19 -18.19
CA LYS A 122 -13.89 -3.22 -18.79
C LYS A 122 -14.92 -2.63 -17.82
N LYS A 123 -16.04 -2.11 -18.35
CA LYS A 123 -17.12 -1.48 -17.55
C LYS A 123 -17.38 -2.23 -16.24
N ARG A 124 -17.20 -1.57 -15.12
CA ARG A 124 -17.50 -2.12 -13.79
C ARG A 124 -19.01 -2.13 -13.58
N LYS A 125 -19.51 -3.20 -12.92
CA LYS A 125 -20.84 -3.16 -12.31
C LYS A 125 -20.86 -2.01 -11.30
N VAL A 126 -21.93 -1.21 -11.30
CA VAL A 126 -22.12 -0.13 -10.33
C VAL A 126 -22.34 -0.78 -8.97
N HIS A 127 -21.40 -0.61 -8.05
CA HIS A 127 -21.56 -1.00 -6.66
C HIS A 127 -21.77 0.25 -5.82
N LYS A 128 -22.71 0.18 -4.86
CA LYS A 128 -22.90 1.25 -3.87
C LYS A 128 -21.65 1.34 -3.01
N THR A 129 -20.94 2.44 -3.07
CA THR A 129 -19.73 2.67 -2.25
C THR A 129 -20.16 3.11 -0.85
N ARG A 130 -19.54 2.50 0.18
CA ARG A 130 -19.71 2.98 1.56
C ARG A 130 -19.14 4.40 1.68
N GLU A 131 -19.85 5.29 2.37
CA GLU A 131 -19.35 6.63 2.67
C GLU A 131 -18.05 6.58 3.49
N ARG A 132 -17.20 7.58 3.35
CA ARG A 132 -16.01 7.76 4.16
C ARG A 132 -16.40 8.16 5.57
N ARG A 133 -15.54 7.84 6.55
CA ARG A 133 -15.66 8.47 7.87
C ARG A 133 -15.43 9.97 7.73
N PRO A 134 -16.14 10.80 8.52
CA PRO A 134 -16.07 12.25 8.34
C PRO A 134 -14.70 12.83 8.73
N ALA A 135 -14.04 12.30 9.77
CA ALA A 135 -12.79 12.83 10.28
C ALA A 135 -11.66 11.81 10.26
N GLU A 136 -10.42 12.30 10.14
CA GLU A 136 -9.18 11.52 10.19
C GLU A 136 -9.05 10.82 11.56
N GLY A 137 -8.58 9.58 11.57
CA GLY A 137 -8.38 8.80 12.81
C GLY A 137 -9.62 8.08 13.35
N MET A 138 -10.82 8.31 12.79
CA MET A 138 -12.02 7.62 13.23
C MET A 138 -12.03 6.12 12.88
N LEU A 139 -11.40 5.72 11.79
CA LEU A 139 -11.34 4.32 11.36
C LEU A 139 -10.12 4.08 10.49
N LEU A 140 -9.28 3.15 10.89
CA LEU A 140 -8.20 2.64 10.05
C LEU A 140 -8.58 1.28 9.48
N GLN A 141 -8.37 1.07 8.19
CA GLN A 141 -8.44 -0.25 7.57
C GLN A 141 -7.06 -0.90 7.63
N ALA A 142 -6.99 -2.09 8.21
CA ALA A 142 -5.76 -2.88 8.31
C ALA A 142 -5.79 -4.04 7.32
N ASP A 143 -4.67 -4.24 6.62
CA ASP A 143 -4.53 -5.31 5.63
C ASP A 143 -3.06 -5.59 5.32
N ALA A 144 -2.78 -6.75 4.72
CA ALA A 144 -1.48 -7.04 4.14
C ALA A 144 -1.64 -7.54 2.71
N THR A 145 -0.64 -7.28 1.87
CA THR A 145 -0.66 -7.74 0.48
C THR A 145 0.65 -8.39 0.09
N PRO A 146 0.62 -9.69 -0.31
CA PRO A 146 1.80 -10.34 -0.87
C PRO A 146 2.01 -9.88 -2.32
N PHE A 147 3.23 -9.43 -2.64
CA PHE A 147 3.60 -9.01 -3.99
C PHE A 147 5.11 -9.14 -4.22
N ALA A 148 5.53 -9.18 -5.50
CA ALA A 148 6.94 -9.20 -5.90
C ALA A 148 7.54 -7.78 -5.89
N TRP A 149 7.75 -7.22 -4.69
CA TRP A 149 8.14 -5.82 -4.49
C TRP A 149 9.52 -5.46 -5.06
N PHE A 150 10.43 -6.44 -5.13
CA PHE A 150 11.79 -6.26 -5.64
C PHE A 150 11.97 -6.74 -7.09
N GLY A 151 10.86 -7.05 -7.79
CA GLY A 151 10.90 -7.76 -9.05
C GLY A 151 11.15 -9.26 -8.86
N GLY A 152 11.20 -10.04 -9.92
CA GLY A 152 11.36 -11.48 -9.84
C GLY A 152 10.10 -12.22 -9.35
N GLU A 153 10.29 -13.48 -8.90
CA GLU A 153 9.18 -14.37 -8.52
C GLU A 153 8.88 -14.36 -7.02
N GLU A 154 9.84 -13.93 -6.22
CA GLU A 154 9.71 -13.94 -4.76
C GLU A 154 8.75 -12.86 -4.27
N LYS A 155 7.78 -13.27 -3.45
CA LYS A 155 6.78 -12.39 -2.87
C LYS A 155 7.10 -12.08 -1.42
N PHE A 156 6.81 -10.85 -1.03
CA PHE A 156 6.90 -10.37 0.35
C PHE A 156 5.57 -9.69 0.71
N SER A 157 5.17 -9.77 1.97
CA SER A 157 3.92 -9.17 2.44
C SER A 157 4.14 -7.76 2.94
N LEU A 158 3.51 -6.78 2.30
CA LEU A 158 3.46 -5.40 2.78
C LEU A 158 2.23 -5.23 3.67
N HIS A 159 2.47 -5.02 4.96
CA HIS A 159 1.44 -4.69 5.95
C HIS A 159 1.17 -3.18 5.90
N GLY A 160 -0.08 -2.76 6.14
CA GLY A 160 -0.36 -1.34 6.18
C GLY A 160 -1.70 -0.99 6.81
N PHE A 161 -1.76 0.22 7.37
CA PHE A 161 -2.99 0.85 7.82
C PHE A 161 -3.29 2.06 6.95
N ILE A 162 -4.55 2.17 6.52
CA ILE A 162 -5.05 3.31 5.75
C ILE A 162 -6.20 3.98 6.50
N ASP A 163 -6.12 5.28 6.64
CA ASP A 163 -7.22 6.06 7.20
C ASP A 163 -8.41 6.12 6.24
N ASP A 164 -9.59 5.81 6.75
CA ASP A 164 -10.81 5.72 5.96
C ASP A 164 -11.29 7.08 5.44
N ALA A 165 -11.09 8.14 6.19
CA ALA A 165 -11.52 9.48 5.84
C ALA A 165 -10.64 10.09 4.75
N THR A 166 -9.32 10.05 4.93
CA THR A 166 -8.36 10.74 4.07
C THR A 166 -7.74 9.84 3.01
N GLY A 167 -7.70 8.52 3.25
CA GLY A 167 -6.95 7.59 2.42
C GLY A 167 -5.44 7.68 2.63
N LYS A 168 -4.96 8.41 3.64
CA LYS A 168 -3.54 8.43 4.03
C LYS A 168 -3.12 7.09 4.61
N VAL A 169 -1.90 6.68 4.32
CA VAL A 169 -1.26 5.51 4.92
C VAL A 169 -0.62 5.95 6.23
N THR A 170 -1.08 5.42 7.36
CA THR A 170 -0.57 5.79 8.68
C THR A 170 0.67 5.01 9.06
N GLY A 171 0.89 3.87 8.43
CA GLY A 171 2.09 3.07 8.56
C GLY A 171 2.12 1.96 7.51
N ALA A 172 3.32 1.56 7.09
CA ALA A 172 3.53 0.38 6.25
C ALA A 172 4.86 -0.31 6.60
N TYR A 173 4.86 -1.64 6.55
CA TYR A 173 6.03 -2.45 6.89
C TYR A 173 6.08 -3.75 6.10
N LEU A 174 7.25 -4.06 5.53
CA LEU A 174 7.47 -5.20 4.66
C LEU A 174 8.10 -6.37 5.45
N CYS A 175 7.47 -7.53 5.37
CA CYS A 175 7.98 -8.78 5.91
C CYS A 175 8.02 -9.87 4.84
N LYS A 176 8.68 -10.99 5.13
CA LYS A 176 8.68 -12.16 4.24
C LYS A 176 7.24 -12.66 4.03
N ASN A 177 6.49 -12.83 5.11
CA ASN A 177 5.12 -13.29 5.12
C ASN A 177 4.25 -12.37 5.98
N GLU A 178 2.93 -12.53 5.91
CA GLU A 178 2.02 -11.86 6.81
C GLU A 178 2.18 -12.37 8.24
N CYS A 179 2.50 -11.48 9.18
CA CYS A 179 2.87 -11.85 10.54
C CYS A 179 2.57 -10.75 11.55
N LEU A 180 2.63 -11.10 12.83
CA LEU A 180 2.40 -10.17 13.94
C LEU A 180 3.39 -9.00 13.93
N LEU A 181 4.68 -9.26 13.65
CA LEU A 181 5.71 -8.21 13.60
C LEU A 181 5.32 -7.07 12.66
N GLY A 182 4.89 -7.41 11.44
CA GLY A 182 4.51 -6.40 10.45
C GLY A 182 3.40 -5.48 10.96
N TYR A 183 2.38 -6.03 11.59
CA TYR A 183 1.28 -5.23 12.15
C TYR A 183 1.68 -4.43 13.38
N LEU A 184 2.58 -4.94 14.23
CA LEU A 184 3.12 -4.19 15.37
C LEU A 184 3.94 -2.99 14.93
N GLU A 185 4.78 -3.15 13.91
CA GLU A 185 5.58 -2.05 13.37
C GLU A 185 4.71 -0.99 12.65
N VAL A 186 3.66 -1.43 11.92
CA VAL A 186 2.66 -0.51 11.36
C VAL A 186 1.93 0.26 12.45
N LEU A 187 1.55 -0.42 13.54
CA LEU A 187 0.91 0.22 14.68
C LEU A 187 1.87 1.20 15.38
N ARG A 188 3.15 0.84 15.56
CA ARG A 188 4.19 1.72 16.10
C ARG A 188 4.29 3.02 15.28
N GLN A 189 4.39 2.91 13.95
CA GLN A 189 4.44 4.07 13.05
C GLN A 189 3.18 4.94 13.19
N THR A 190 2.01 4.32 13.25
CA THR A 190 0.73 5.01 13.44
C THR A 190 0.70 5.78 14.76
N LEU A 191 1.03 5.11 15.87
CA LEU A 191 1.03 5.72 17.20
C LEU A 191 2.03 6.86 17.31
N THR A 192 3.20 6.73 16.70
CA THR A 192 4.27 7.74 16.74
C THR A 192 3.95 8.97 15.90
N ASN A 193 3.40 8.78 14.68
CA ASN A 193 3.27 9.86 13.70
C ASN A 193 1.88 10.50 13.70
N PHE A 194 0.84 9.78 14.12
CA PHE A 194 -0.56 10.24 14.08
C PHE A 194 -1.21 10.21 15.46
N GLY A 195 -0.94 9.20 16.28
CA GLY A 195 -1.58 8.97 17.57
C GLY A 195 -2.45 7.71 17.60
N ILE A 196 -3.28 7.60 18.63
CA ILE A 196 -4.18 6.47 18.87
C ILE A 196 -5.46 6.69 18.04
N PRO A 197 -5.80 5.81 17.07
CA PRO A 197 -7.04 5.91 16.32
C PRO A 197 -8.23 5.47 17.16
N GLN A 198 -9.44 5.89 16.80
CA GLN A 198 -10.66 5.48 17.48
C GLN A 198 -10.99 4.01 17.19
N ALA A 199 -10.85 3.55 15.93
CA ALA A 199 -11.19 2.18 15.56
C ALA A 199 -10.27 1.60 14.48
N LEU A 200 -10.16 0.26 14.49
CA LEU A 200 -9.43 -0.53 13.51
C LEU A 200 -10.37 -1.54 12.83
N TYR A 201 -10.23 -1.70 11.51
CA TYR A 201 -11.05 -2.56 10.68
C TYR A 201 -10.20 -3.58 9.90
N PRO A 202 -9.68 -4.62 10.57
CA PRO A 202 -8.93 -5.71 9.95
C PRO A 202 -9.86 -6.74 9.30
N ASP A 203 -9.29 -7.72 8.58
CA ASP A 203 -9.97 -8.96 8.25
C ASP A 203 -10.04 -9.92 9.45
N ARG A 204 -10.60 -11.12 9.24
CA ARG A 204 -10.69 -12.16 10.26
C ARG A 204 -9.41 -13.01 10.38
N HIS A 205 -8.27 -12.42 10.08
CA HIS A 205 -7.00 -13.10 10.18
C HIS A 205 -6.65 -13.45 11.64
N SER A 206 -5.96 -14.57 11.85
CA SER A 206 -5.65 -15.10 13.20
C SER A 206 -4.72 -14.22 14.03
N VAL A 207 -4.05 -13.24 13.44
CA VAL A 207 -3.31 -12.19 14.18
C VAL A 207 -4.26 -11.30 14.97
N PHE A 208 -5.43 -11.00 14.41
CA PHE A 208 -6.40 -10.08 15.02
C PHE A 208 -7.41 -10.79 15.92
N PHE A 209 -7.89 -11.95 15.48
CA PHE A 209 -8.96 -12.67 16.17
C PHE A 209 -8.58 -14.12 16.44
N VAL A 210 -9.01 -14.63 17.59
CA VAL A 210 -8.92 -16.06 17.88
C VAL A 210 -10.07 -16.74 17.16
N ASN A 211 -9.77 -17.66 16.25
CA ASN A 211 -10.78 -18.52 15.61
C ASN A 211 -11.23 -19.59 16.62
N SER A 212 -12.12 -19.24 17.55
CA SER A 212 -12.81 -20.24 18.38
C SER A 212 -13.92 -20.86 17.55
N LYS A 213 -13.86 -22.18 17.32
CA LYS A 213 -14.87 -22.92 16.56
C LYS A 213 -16.23 -23.01 17.26
N LYS A 214 -16.37 -22.58 18.54
CA LYS A 214 -17.65 -22.58 19.27
C LYS A 214 -17.62 -21.50 20.35
N GLU A 215 -18.54 -20.56 20.28
CA GLU A 215 -18.95 -19.72 21.40
C GLU A 215 -19.63 -20.57 22.52
N ASP A 216 -19.98 -21.84 22.22
CA ASP A 216 -20.74 -22.75 23.09
C ASP A 216 -19.89 -23.47 24.15
N ASP A 217 -18.57 -23.40 24.13
CA ASP A 217 -17.69 -24.11 25.07
C ASP A 217 -17.22 -23.25 26.27
N LEU A 218 -17.77 -22.04 26.45
CA LEU A 218 -17.49 -21.23 27.63
C LEU A 218 -18.40 -21.65 28.77
N SER A 219 -17.84 -21.94 29.95
CA SER A 219 -18.62 -22.17 31.13
C SER A 219 -19.48 -20.93 31.48
N ILE A 220 -20.64 -21.15 32.13
CA ILE A 220 -21.54 -20.07 32.54
C ILE A 220 -20.79 -19.03 33.43
N GLU A 221 -19.83 -19.48 34.24
CA GLU A 221 -18.98 -18.60 35.05
C GLU A 221 -18.00 -17.75 34.21
N GLU A 222 -17.46 -18.30 33.13
CA GLU A 222 -16.62 -17.58 32.20
C GLU A 222 -17.39 -16.55 31.35
N GLN A 223 -18.65 -16.84 31.05
CA GLN A 223 -19.57 -15.92 30.39
C GLN A 223 -19.97 -14.74 31.29
N LEU A 224 -20.20 -15.02 32.59
CA LEU A 224 -20.61 -14.02 33.58
C LEU A 224 -19.45 -13.09 34.02
N THR A 225 -18.23 -13.61 34.09
CA THR A 225 -17.06 -12.83 34.56
C THR A 225 -16.38 -12.03 33.46
N GLY A 226 -16.70 -12.24 32.17
CA GLY A 226 -16.12 -11.53 31.06
C GLY A 226 -14.59 -11.73 30.88
N ILE A 227 -13.97 -12.60 31.70
CA ILE A 227 -12.52 -12.66 31.93
C ILE A 227 -11.77 -13.57 30.96
N ASN A 228 -12.46 -14.37 30.11
CA ASN A 228 -11.79 -15.40 29.31
C ASN A 228 -12.05 -15.34 27.79
N LYS A 229 -12.26 -14.18 27.20
CA LYS A 229 -12.03 -14.08 25.77
C LYS A 229 -10.52 -14.26 25.52
N LYS A 230 -10.12 -15.43 25.00
CA LYS A 230 -8.76 -15.61 24.49
C LYS A 230 -8.49 -14.53 23.48
N THR A 231 -7.76 -13.50 23.86
CA THR A 231 -7.34 -12.41 22.98
C THR A 231 -6.02 -12.76 22.30
N THR A 232 -5.84 -12.34 21.07
CA THR A 232 -4.53 -12.43 20.40
C THR A 232 -3.55 -11.45 21.03
N GLN A 233 -2.25 -11.58 20.73
CA GLN A 233 -1.24 -10.60 21.18
C GLN A 233 -1.57 -9.19 20.64
N PHE A 234 -1.99 -9.10 19.40
CA PHE A 234 -2.41 -7.84 18.80
C PHE A 234 -3.69 -7.30 19.46
N GLY A 235 -4.70 -8.14 19.64
CA GLY A 235 -5.96 -7.77 20.31
C GLY A 235 -5.75 -7.22 21.71
N ARG A 236 -4.87 -7.84 22.51
CA ARG A 236 -4.49 -7.36 23.84
C ARG A 236 -3.93 -5.92 23.82
N ILE A 237 -3.09 -5.61 22.82
CA ILE A 237 -2.52 -4.27 22.68
C ILE A 237 -3.59 -3.26 22.29
N ILE A 238 -4.47 -3.62 21.38
CA ILE A 238 -5.59 -2.79 20.92
C ILE A 238 -6.56 -2.49 22.09
N ASP A 239 -6.89 -3.51 22.88
CA ASP A 239 -7.74 -3.35 24.07
C ASP A 239 -7.10 -2.38 25.09
N ARG A 240 -5.78 -2.48 25.33
CA ARG A 240 -5.05 -1.56 26.23
C ARG A 240 -5.00 -0.12 25.73
N LEU A 241 -5.01 0.08 24.42
CA LEU A 241 -5.06 1.40 23.81
C LEU A 241 -6.48 1.97 23.75
N GLY A 242 -7.50 1.20 24.13
CA GLY A 242 -8.90 1.59 24.01
C GLY A 242 -9.37 1.76 22.56
N ILE A 243 -8.76 1.04 21.62
CA ILE A 243 -9.12 1.08 20.21
C ILE A 243 -10.21 0.04 19.94
N ASP A 244 -11.31 0.45 19.36
CA ASP A 244 -12.36 -0.47 18.91
C ASP A 244 -11.89 -1.32 17.73
N MET A 245 -12.05 -2.63 17.76
CA MET A 245 -11.65 -3.50 16.66
C MET A 245 -12.85 -4.27 16.11
N PHE A 246 -13.18 -4.01 14.83
CA PHE A 246 -14.32 -4.62 14.16
C PHE A 246 -13.86 -5.48 12.98
N PRO A 247 -14.23 -6.76 12.89
CA PRO A 247 -13.85 -7.59 11.76
C PRO A 247 -14.56 -7.16 10.47
N ALA A 248 -13.84 -7.14 9.35
CA ALA A 248 -14.44 -6.91 8.05
C ALA A 248 -15.33 -8.10 7.65
N HIS A 249 -16.63 -7.84 7.45
CA HIS A 249 -17.60 -8.86 7.06
C HIS A 249 -17.63 -9.16 5.56
N SER A 250 -17.05 -8.30 4.73
CA SER A 250 -17.03 -8.50 3.28
C SER A 250 -15.82 -7.83 2.61
N PRO A 251 -15.30 -8.38 1.50
CA PRO A 251 -14.24 -7.76 0.72
C PRO A 251 -14.60 -6.35 0.23
N GLN A 252 -15.89 -6.12 -0.10
CA GLN A 252 -16.36 -4.83 -0.57
C GLN A 252 -16.21 -3.71 0.47
N ALA A 253 -16.24 -4.06 1.76
CA ALA A 253 -16.04 -3.13 2.87
C ALA A 253 -14.60 -2.58 2.92
N LYS A 254 -13.62 -3.31 2.35
CA LYS A 254 -12.20 -2.94 2.27
C LYS A 254 -11.78 -2.31 0.93
N GLY A 255 -12.70 -1.87 0.09
CA GLY A 255 -12.41 -1.34 -1.25
C GLY A 255 -11.46 -0.13 -1.30
N ARG A 256 -11.12 0.49 -0.16
CA ARG A 256 -10.12 1.58 -0.08
C ARG A 256 -8.71 1.03 0.03
N VAL A 257 -8.49 0.07 0.92
CA VAL A 257 -7.19 -0.58 1.06
C VAL A 257 -6.83 -1.35 -0.22
N GLU A 258 -7.80 -1.96 -0.92
CA GLU A 258 -7.56 -2.58 -2.23
C GLU A 258 -7.07 -1.56 -3.28
N ARG A 259 -7.62 -0.35 -3.29
CA ARG A 259 -7.16 0.72 -4.19
C ARG A 259 -5.76 1.21 -3.82
N LEU A 260 -5.45 1.28 -2.54
CA LEU A 260 -4.11 1.57 -2.05
C LEU A 260 -3.12 0.55 -2.57
N TRP A 261 -3.40 -0.75 -2.37
CA TRP A 261 -2.53 -1.83 -2.85
C TRP A 261 -2.33 -1.76 -4.37
N ASN A 262 -3.39 -1.57 -5.15
CA ASN A 262 -3.27 -1.39 -6.60
C ASN A 262 -2.40 -0.18 -6.99
N THR A 263 -2.34 0.86 -6.17
CA THR A 263 -1.52 2.04 -6.42
C THR A 263 -0.07 1.76 -6.03
N LEU A 264 0.17 1.21 -4.85
CA LEU A 264 1.51 0.85 -4.37
C LEU A 264 2.15 -0.22 -5.24
N GLN A 265 1.44 -1.30 -5.59
CA GLN A 265 1.92 -2.36 -6.49
C GLN A 265 2.33 -1.86 -7.87
N SER A 266 1.73 -0.76 -8.34
CA SER A 266 2.08 -0.16 -9.63
C SER A 266 3.19 0.89 -9.55
N ARG A 267 3.65 1.26 -8.35
CA ARG A 267 4.62 2.35 -8.15
C ARG A 267 5.82 1.92 -7.32
N LEU A 268 5.58 1.36 -6.14
CA LEU A 268 6.63 1.04 -5.18
C LEU A 268 7.74 0.13 -5.74
N PRO A 269 7.47 -0.91 -6.56
CA PRO A 269 8.56 -1.69 -7.18
C PRO A 269 9.51 -0.85 -8.04
N VAL A 270 8.97 0.11 -8.78
CA VAL A 270 9.78 1.02 -9.60
C VAL A 270 10.62 1.94 -8.72
N GLU A 271 10.03 2.51 -7.68
CA GLU A 271 10.72 3.39 -6.72
C GLU A 271 11.84 2.65 -5.97
N LEU A 272 11.60 1.43 -5.49
CA LEU A 272 12.61 0.59 -4.83
C LEU A 272 13.76 0.26 -5.78
N ARG A 273 13.46 -0.09 -7.04
CA ARG A 273 14.48 -0.38 -8.05
C ARG A 273 15.33 0.86 -8.36
N MET A 274 14.69 2.03 -8.51
CA MET A 274 15.41 3.30 -8.73
C MET A 274 16.33 3.67 -7.57
N ALA A 275 15.91 3.34 -6.34
CA ALA A 275 16.72 3.53 -5.13
C ALA A 275 17.78 2.41 -4.91
N GLY A 276 17.86 1.39 -5.77
CA GLY A 276 18.79 0.27 -5.63
C GLY A 276 18.48 -0.66 -4.45
N ILE A 277 17.24 -0.70 -3.99
CA ILE A 277 16.81 -1.42 -2.79
C ILE A 277 16.35 -2.83 -3.17
N SER A 278 16.88 -3.83 -2.47
CA SER A 278 16.58 -5.25 -2.71
C SER A 278 16.24 -6.05 -1.45
N THR A 279 16.34 -5.47 -0.26
CA THR A 279 16.04 -6.15 1.01
C THR A 279 14.87 -5.52 1.75
N CYS A 280 14.15 -6.33 2.54
CA CYS A 280 13.07 -5.84 3.40
C CYS A 280 13.54 -4.75 4.38
N LYS A 281 14.76 -4.87 4.91
CA LYS A 281 15.31 -3.90 5.87
C LYS A 281 15.47 -2.52 5.24
N GLU A 282 16.11 -2.48 4.07
CA GLU A 282 16.29 -1.23 3.31
C GLU A 282 14.94 -0.65 2.87
N ALA A 283 14.03 -1.51 2.38
CA ALA A 283 12.69 -1.10 1.97
C ALA A 283 11.88 -0.50 3.13
N ASN A 284 11.99 -1.05 4.34
CA ASN A 284 11.33 -0.50 5.51
C ASN A 284 11.89 0.87 5.90
N SER A 285 13.19 1.08 5.79
CA SER A 285 13.79 2.41 5.98
C SER A 285 13.33 3.41 4.92
N PHE A 286 13.30 3.00 3.66
CA PHE A 286 12.81 3.81 2.54
C PHE A 286 11.33 4.20 2.71
N LEU A 287 10.48 3.29 3.16
CA LEU A 287 9.07 3.54 3.38
C LEU A 287 8.81 4.68 4.37
N LEU A 288 9.66 4.87 5.38
CA LEU A 288 9.51 5.97 6.34
C LEU A 288 9.59 7.35 5.67
N GLU A 289 10.42 7.49 4.63
CA GLU A 289 10.58 8.71 3.86
C GLU A 289 9.57 8.82 2.70
N TYR A 290 9.23 7.69 2.10
CA TYR A 290 8.32 7.60 0.97
C TYR A 290 6.86 7.87 1.34
N LEU A 291 6.37 7.33 2.47
CA LEU A 291 4.97 7.44 2.86
C LEU A 291 4.48 8.89 3.07
N PRO A 292 5.23 9.81 3.68
CA PRO A 292 4.84 11.21 3.76
C PRO A 292 4.64 11.86 2.38
N GLN A 293 5.49 11.54 1.41
CA GLN A 293 5.40 12.05 0.04
C GLN A 293 4.18 11.43 -0.67
N PHE A 294 3.98 10.12 -0.52
CA PHE A 294 2.83 9.40 -1.03
C PHE A 294 1.52 9.98 -0.49
N ASN A 295 1.44 10.24 0.82
CA ASN A 295 0.26 10.78 1.47
C ASN A 295 -0.07 12.20 1.00
N ARG A 296 0.93 13.07 0.79
CA ARG A 296 0.71 14.41 0.21
C ARG A 296 0.10 14.34 -1.19
N LYS A 297 0.47 13.31 -1.96
CA LYS A 297 0.02 13.17 -3.35
C LYS A 297 -1.34 12.48 -3.49
N PHE A 298 -1.60 11.46 -2.68
CA PHE A 298 -2.76 10.57 -2.83
C PHE A 298 -3.79 10.70 -1.71
N GLY A 299 -3.44 11.37 -0.63
CA GLY A 299 -4.37 11.70 0.45
C GLY A 299 -5.42 12.71 -0.02
N ALA A 300 -6.58 12.65 0.60
CA ALA A 300 -7.68 13.59 0.39
C ALA A 300 -7.97 14.32 1.69
N GLU A 301 -8.52 15.53 1.60
CA GLU A 301 -9.03 16.23 2.76
C GLU A 301 -10.25 15.50 3.34
N PRO A 302 -10.33 15.36 4.67
CA PRO A 302 -11.49 14.78 5.33
C PRO A 302 -12.69 15.74 5.25
N LYS A 303 -13.90 15.22 5.48
CA LYS A 303 -15.11 16.05 5.50
C LYS A 303 -15.11 17.05 6.65
N GLU A 304 -14.63 16.59 7.82
CA GLU A 304 -14.48 17.38 9.03
C GLU A 304 -12.99 17.66 9.29
N SER A 305 -12.66 18.87 9.68
CA SER A 305 -11.27 19.33 9.85
C SER A 305 -10.61 18.86 11.15
N PHE A 306 -11.38 18.37 12.13
CA PHE A 306 -10.80 17.83 13.36
C PHE A 306 -10.20 16.46 13.15
N SER A 307 -9.18 16.12 13.95
CA SER A 307 -8.61 14.77 13.99
C SER A 307 -9.17 14.01 15.19
N ALA A 308 -9.60 12.76 14.95
CA ALA A 308 -10.01 11.83 16.00
C ALA A 308 -8.83 11.03 16.59
N PHE A 309 -7.62 11.22 16.08
CA PHE A 309 -6.43 10.67 16.72
C PHE A 309 -6.18 11.31 18.08
N VAL A 310 -5.92 10.47 19.08
CA VAL A 310 -5.55 10.92 20.43
C VAL A 310 -4.04 10.82 20.57
N PRO A 311 -3.34 11.87 21.02
CA PRO A 311 -1.90 11.80 21.24
C PRO A 311 -1.54 10.67 22.23
N VAL A 312 -0.47 9.94 21.92
CA VAL A 312 0.07 8.95 22.86
C VAL A 312 0.65 9.69 24.07
N PRO A 313 0.26 9.33 25.32
CA PRO A 313 0.83 9.95 26.50
C PRO A 313 2.36 9.81 26.52
N SER A 314 3.07 10.88 26.91
CA SER A 314 4.54 10.88 26.98
C SER A 314 5.09 9.85 27.99
N SER A 315 4.29 9.45 28.97
CA SER A 315 4.60 8.39 29.94
C SER A 315 4.44 6.97 29.36
N CYS A 316 3.87 6.82 28.17
CA CYS A 316 3.64 5.52 27.54
C CYS A 316 4.94 5.01 26.91
N ASP A 317 5.44 3.89 27.41
CA ASP A 317 6.54 3.17 26.77
C ASP A 317 5.99 2.25 25.69
N LEU A 318 6.14 2.67 24.42
CA LEU A 318 5.67 1.92 23.26
C LEU A 318 6.36 0.56 23.11
N ASP A 319 7.64 0.42 23.48
CA ASP A 319 8.35 -0.85 23.39
C ASP A 319 7.82 -1.87 24.39
N ARG A 320 7.44 -1.39 25.56
CA ARG A 320 6.75 -2.22 26.55
C ARG A 320 5.33 -2.57 26.10
N LEU A 321 4.57 -1.60 25.60
CA LEU A 321 3.20 -1.80 25.13
C LEU A 321 3.13 -2.82 24.01
N LEU A 322 4.04 -2.74 23.04
CA LEU A 322 4.12 -3.58 21.85
C LEU A 322 4.88 -4.90 22.09
N SER A 323 5.34 -5.18 23.33
CA SER A 323 6.01 -6.43 23.66
C SER A 323 5.06 -7.63 23.57
N VAL A 324 5.60 -8.81 23.22
CA VAL A 324 4.86 -10.07 23.32
C VAL A 324 4.76 -10.47 24.79
N GLU A 325 3.56 -10.81 25.25
CA GLU A 325 3.30 -11.24 26.63
C GLU A 325 2.89 -12.71 26.69
N LEU A 326 3.55 -13.46 27.58
CA LEU A 326 3.28 -14.87 27.81
C LEU A 326 2.98 -15.09 29.29
N THR A 327 1.76 -15.48 29.62
CA THR A 327 1.42 -15.87 31.00
C THR A 327 1.88 -17.30 31.27
N ARG A 328 2.65 -17.52 32.33
CA ARG A 328 3.15 -18.82 32.77
C ARG A 328 2.95 -18.99 34.28
N SER A 329 2.98 -20.23 34.72
CA SER A 329 3.06 -20.55 36.15
C SER A 329 4.49 -20.95 36.52
N LEU A 330 4.96 -20.43 37.63
CA LEU A 330 6.28 -20.78 38.14
C LEU A 330 6.35 -22.25 38.64
N SER A 331 7.44 -22.89 38.33
CA SER A 331 7.79 -24.18 38.94
C SER A 331 8.50 -23.99 40.28
N ARG A 332 8.79 -25.10 40.98
CA ARG A 332 9.70 -25.08 42.13
C ARG A 332 11.06 -24.56 41.69
N GLY A 333 11.65 -23.63 42.46
CA GLY A 333 12.94 -23.00 42.11
C GLY A 333 12.80 -21.77 41.19
N SER A 334 11.64 -21.12 41.14
CA SER A 334 11.38 -19.87 40.41
C SER A 334 11.70 -19.94 38.90
N THR A 335 11.40 -21.07 38.27
CA THR A 335 11.63 -21.29 36.84
C THR A 335 10.34 -21.31 36.01
N VAL A 336 10.44 -20.93 34.75
CA VAL A 336 9.37 -21.01 33.74
C VAL A 336 9.87 -21.72 32.49
N SER A 337 8.97 -22.45 31.81
CA SER A 337 9.27 -23.05 30.52
C SER A 337 8.63 -22.24 29.38
N ILE A 338 9.42 -21.92 28.35
CA ILE A 338 9.02 -21.22 27.13
C ILE A 338 9.63 -21.95 25.94
N SER A 339 8.82 -22.49 25.03
CA SER A 339 9.26 -23.20 23.82
C SER A 339 10.31 -24.27 24.11
N ASN A 340 10.06 -25.13 25.11
CA ASN A 340 10.94 -26.22 25.58
C ASN A 340 12.29 -25.78 26.18
N LYS A 341 12.46 -24.51 26.48
CA LYS A 341 13.62 -23.98 27.19
C LYS A 341 13.22 -23.54 28.59
N THR A 342 14.10 -23.73 29.57
CA THR A 342 13.87 -23.39 30.98
C THR A 342 14.55 -22.08 31.33
N PHE A 343 13.81 -21.19 31.95
CA PHE A 343 14.28 -19.86 32.34
C PHE A 343 14.13 -19.67 33.83
N LEU A 344 15.18 -19.17 34.49
CA LEU A 344 15.20 -18.81 35.90
C LEU A 344 14.85 -17.34 36.04
N ILE A 345 13.95 -17.01 36.98
CA ILE A 345 13.72 -15.65 37.42
C ILE A 345 14.72 -15.34 38.52
N GLU A 346 15.56 -14.34 38.28
CA GLU A 346 16.64 -13.96 39.17
C GLU A 346 16.13 -13.04 40.31
N GLN A 347 16.90 -12.96 41.39
CA GLN A 347 16.82 -12.07 42.53
C GLN A 347 15.90 -12.50 43.66
N ASP A 348 14.71 -13.12 43.42
CA ASP A 348 13.77 -13.52 44.46
C ASP A 348 13.30 -14.97 44.29
N ALA A 349 12.94 -15.59 45.40
CA ALA A 349 12.31 -16.90 45.40
C ALA A 349 10.77 -16.75 45.46
N PHE A 350 10.10 -17.38 44.54
CA PHE A 350 8.65 -17.35 44.43
C PHE A 350 8.01 -18.72 44.68
N LEU A 351 6.78 -18.73 45.20
CA LEU A 351 6.03 -19.96 45.40
C LEU A 351 5.71 -20.62 44.07
N ALA A 352 5.83 -21.95 44.02
CA ALA A 352 5.39 -22.75 42.87
C ALA A 352 3.89 -22.50 42.59
N GLY A 353 3.54 -22.36 41.30
CA GLY A 353 2.19 -22.02 40.87
C GLY A 353 1.88 -20.52 40.78
N THR A 354 2.76 -19.62 41.27
CA THR A 354 2.61 -18.18 41.08
C THR A 354 2.51 -17.87 39.58
N LYS A 355 1.50 -17.10 39.18
CA LYS A 355 1.37 -16.64 37.80
C LYS A 355 2.35 -15.49 37.52
N VAL A 356 3.08 -15.63 36.45
CA VAL A 356 4.03 -14.63 35.97
C VAL A 356 3.71 -14.26 34.53
N THR A 357 3.81 -12.99 34.21
CA THR A 357 3.76 -12.49 32.83
C THR A 357 5.18 -12.29 32.32
N ILE A 358 5.57 -13.05 31.32
CA ILE A 358 6.86 -12.90 30.65
C ILE A 358 6.67 -11.91 29.50
N LEU A 359 7.47 -10.87 29.49
CA LEU A 359 7.55 -9.86 28.47
C LEU A 359 8.73 -10.15 27.55
N LEU A 360 8.49 -10.16 26.25
CA LEU A 360 9.48 -10.42 25.22
C LEU A 360 9.51 -9.25 24.23
N SER A 361 10.61 -8.54 24.16
CA SER A 361 10.80 -7.33 23.36
C SER A 361 12.24 -7.23 22.85
N GLU A 362 12.46 -6.65 21.68
CA GLU A 362 13.80 -6.38 21.14
C GLU A 362 14.60 -5.43 22.03
N LYS A 363 13.97 -4.42 22.61
CA LYS A 363 14.65 -3.43 23.45
C LYS A 363 14.96 -3.94 24.85
N TYR A 364 14.03 -4.66 25.47
CA TYR A 364 14.14 -5.07 26.88
C TYR A 364 14.56 -6.55 27.06
N GLY A 365 14.66 -7.28 25.94
CA GLY A 365 14.93 -8.71 25.98
C GLY A 365 13.78 -9.48 26.64
N LEU A 366 14.11 -10.40 27.54
CA LEU A 366 13.18 -11.20 28.31
C LEU A 366 13.10 -10.65 29.74
N ARG A 367 11.88 -10.33 30.21
CA ARG A 367 11.61 -9.85 31.57
C ARG A 367 10.40 -10.58 32.15
N ALA A 368 10.42 -10.83 33.45
CA ALA A 368 9.26 -11.34 34.18
C ALA A 368 8.59 -10.21 34.93
N LEU A 369 7.27 -10.13 34.83
CA LEU A 369 6.43 -9.21 35.61
C LEU A 369 5.65 -10.02 36.65
N ILE A 370 5.91 -9.78 37.91
CA ILE A 370 5.25 -10.45 39.05
C ILE A 370 4.80 -9.37 40.03
N ASN A 371 3.54 -9.32 40.37
CA ASN A 371 2.95 -8.34 41.32
C ASN A 371 3.33 -6.89 40.99
N GLY A 372 3.44 -6.54 39.70
CA GLY A 372 3.80 -5.19 39.25
C GLY A 372 5.30 -4.89 39.20
N ALA A 373 6.15 -5.76 39.69
CA ALA A 373 7.63 -5.61 39.65
C ALA A 373 8.26 -6.39 38.49
N PHE A 374 9.34 -5.84 37.93
CA PHE A 374 10.10 -6.46 36.86
C PHE A 374 11.32 -7.21 37.40
N TYR A 375 11.47 -8.42 36.95
CA TYR A 375 12.59 -9.30 37.31
C TYR A 375 13.38 -9.71 36.07
N PRO A 376 14.71 -9.73 36.14
CA PRO A 376 15.54 -10.29 35.08
C PRO A 376 15.31 -11.80 34.96
N VAL A 377 15.44 -12.30 33.74
CA VAL A 377 15.20 -13.71 33.42
C VAL A 377 16.41 -14.25 32.67
N ARG A 378 16.94 -15.41 33.12
CA ARG A 378 18.10 -16.07 32.53
C ARG A 378 17.74 -17.44 32.00
N CYS A 379 18.20 -17.78 30.80
CA CYS A 379 18.07 -19.13 30.25
C CYS A 379 19.02 -20.11 30.95
N LEU A 380 18.49 -21.21 31.49
CA LEU A 380 19.30 -22.23 32.15
C LEU A 380 19.97 -23.18 31.15
N ASP A 381 19.38 -23.40 29.98
CA ASP A 381 19.91 -24.30 28.97
C ASP A 381 21.22 -23.77 28.34
N ASP A 382 21.49 -22.46 28.42
CA ASP A 382 22.75 -21.87 27.95
C ASP A 382 23.93 -22.09 28.92
N LEU A 383 23.66 -22.52 30.16
CA LEU A 383 24.71 -22.82 31.16
C LEU A 383 25.47 -24.11 30.88
N THR A 384 24.93 -24.97 30.03
CA THR A 384 25.60 -26.23 29.65
C THR A 384 26.71 -26.06 28.61
N ASN A 385 26.77 -24.94 27.91
CA ASN A 385 27.79 -24.58 26.94
C ASN A 385 28.90 -23.73 27.62
N LYS A 386 29.91 -24.38 28.20
CA LYS A 386 31.09 -23.78 28.88
C LYS A 386 32.01 -22.90 27.99
N THR A 387 31.61 -22.53 26.80
CA THR A 387 32.46 -21.84 25.80
C THR A 387 32.03 -20.43 25.43
N GLN A 388 30.99 -19.86 26.03
CA GLN A 388 30.65 -18.45 25.75
C GLN A 388 31.09 -17.57 26.92
N GLY A 389 31.96 -16.60 26.62
CA GLY A 389 32.40 -15.59 27.55
C GLY A 389 31.24 -14.76 28.13
N PRO A 390 31.51 -13.89 29.12
CA PRO A 390 30.47 -13.14 29.83
C PRO A 390 29.64 -12.32 28.82
N ILE A 391 28.31 -12.45 28.91
CA ILE A 391 27.35 -11.69 28.11
C ILE A 391 27.64 -10.21 28.37
N ARG A 392 27.99 -9.46 27.34
CA ARG A 392 28.19 -8.02 27.42
C ARG A 392 26.86 -7.39 27.76
N THR A 393 26.82 -6.52 28.77
CA THR A 393 25.65 -5.71 29.13
C THR A 393 25.23 -4.90 27.92
N GLY A 394 24.07 -5.25 27.33
CA GLY A 394 23.48 -4.57 26.18
C GLY A 394 23.14 -5.44 24.97
N GLU A 395 23.67 -6.67 24.91
CA GLU A 395 23.30 -7.59 23.83
C GLU A 395 22.15 -8.52 24.27
N ILE A 396 21.10 -8.58 23.46
CA ILE A 396 19.99 -9.52 23.69
C ILE A 396 20.53 -10.94 23.40
N PRO A 397 20.39 -11.90 24.35
CA PRO A 397 20.84 -13.26 24.12
C PRO A 397 20.19 -13.87 22.86
N ARG A 398 20.97 -14.61 22.07
CA ARG A 398 20.50 -15.25 20.83
C ARG A 398 19.22 -16.05 21.04
N VAL A 399 19.11 -16.78 22.15
CA VAL A 399 17.92 -17.55 22.55
C VAL A 399 16.68 -16.66 22.67
N VAL A 400 16.83 -15.44 23.20
CA VAL A 400 15.72 -14.48 23.33
C VAL A 400 15.29 -13.96 21.96
N LEU A 401 16.26 -13.70 21.07
CA LEU A 401 15.95 -13.30 19.69
C LEU A 401 15.25 -14.42 18.92
N GLU A 402 15.69 -15.66 19.06
CA GLU A 402 15.06 -16.84 18.45
C GLU A 402 13.62 -17.00 18.93
N LEU A 403 13.37 -16.83 20.24
CA LEU A 403 12.03 -16.85 20.80
C LEU A 403 11.16 -15.71 20.27
N LEU A 404 11.70 -14.49 20.25
CA LEU A 404 11.00 -13.31 19.74
C LEU A 404 10.58 -13.53 18.28
N HIS A 405 11.50 -13.99 17.45
CA HIS A 405 11.23 -14.33 16.06
C HIS A 405 10.16 -15.43 15.93
N ALA A 406 10.21 -16.47 16.76
CA ALA A 406 9.20 -17.53 16.74
C ALA A 406 7.78 -17.04 17.04
N TYR A 407 7.63 -16.03 17.88
CA TYR A 407 6.31 -15.42 18.17
C TYR A 407 5.90 -14.34 17.18
N LEU A 408 6.84 -13.51 16.74
CA LEU A 408 6.56 -12.36 15.85
C LEU A 408 6.42 -12.76 14.38
N LEU A 409 7.24 -13.72 13.92
CA LEU A 409 7.27 -14.18 12.52
C LEU A 409 6.43 -15.45 12.29
N LYS A 410 5.75 -15.95 13.33
CA LYS A 410 4.88 -17.11 13.17
C LYS A 410 3.85 -16.84 12.07
N GLU A 411 3.94 -17.63 11.00
CA GLU A 411 2.92 -17.62 9.97
C GLU A 411 1.58 -17.97 10.59
N SER A 412 0.63 -17.08 10.46
CA SER A 412 -0.73 -17.39 10.83
C SER A 412 -1.32 -18.21 9.70
N LYS A 413 -1.62 -19.48 9.98
CA LYS A 413 -2.39 -20.31 9.06
C LYS A 413 -3.74 -19.63 8.86
N ALA A 414 -4.02 -19.22 7.62
CA ALA A 414 -5.35 -18.82 7.22
C ALA A 414 -6.30 -19.99 7.53
N GLY A 415 -7.29 -19.76 8.37
CA GLY A 415 -8.34 -20.70 8.69
C GLY A 415 -9.41 -20.75 7.63
#